data_bb89e8af68880c6e9ad5f735b3cbec86
#
_entry.id   bb89e8af68880c6e9ad5f735b3cbec86
#
_cell.length_a   1.000
_cell.length_b   1.000
_cell.length_c   1.000
_cell.angle_alpha   90.00
_cell.angle_beta   90.00
_cell.angle_gamma   90.00
#
_symmetry.space_group_name_H-M   'P 1'
#
loop_
_entity.id
_entity.type
_entity.pdbx_description
1 polymer ?
#
loop_
_entity_poly.entity_id
_entity_poly.type
_entity_poly.pdbx_seq_one_letter_code
_entity_poly.pdbx_strand_id
1 'polypeptide(L)'
;MATGTRADPADIVARVGRHWGWVLAFGIITLLVGVAALAWPGRTLVVIAVLFGIQLVVMGIFRFAGAFASDDLTGGTRVLLALLGVLSLIIGLYAVRHVLITLLALALLLGIFWTVSGAVELFTAISHREMRNRGWNAVMGIVSILAGIVVLAYPAISLVTLAVVLGVWLIIFGAMQVTAAFRIRSLTARS
;
A
#
# COMPACT_ATOMS: atom_id res chain seq x y z
N MET A 1 17.06 -26.00 33.64
CA MET A 1 17.61 -26.27 32.30
C MET A 1 16.45 -26.35 31.32
N ALA A 2 16.14 -25.24 30.64
CA ALA A 2 15.10 -25.20 29.61
C ALA A 2 15.76 -25.54 28.27
N THR A 3 15.56 -26.78 27.80
CA THR A 3 15.93 -27.19 26.44
C THR A 3 15.02 -26.45 25.46
N GLY A 4 15.50 -25.32 24.95
CA GLY A 4 14.86 -24.63 23.82
C GLY A 4 14.83 -25.61 22.63
N THR A 5 13.67 -26.15 22.34
CA THR A 5 13.39 -26.95 21.14
C THR A 5 13.65 -26.08 19.93
N ARG A 6 14.88 -26.16 19.39
CA ARG A 6 15.14 -25.61 18.05
C ARG A 6 14.18 -26.34 17.11
N ALA A 7 13.22 -25.60 16.55
CA ALA A 7 12.37 -26.16 15.51
C ALA A 7 13.28 -26.74 14.42
N ASP A 8 13.10 -28.02 14.11
CA ASP A 8 13.88 -28.68 13.07
C ASP A 8 13.66 -27.94 11.74
N PRO A 9 14.72 -27.57 11.01
CA PRO A 9 14.58 -26.96 9.69
C PRO A 9 13.64 -27.73 8.75
N ALA A 10 13.58 -29.05 8.91
CA ALA A 10 12.65 -29.92 8.18
C ALA A 10 11.17 -29.63 8.52
N ASP A 11 10.84 -29.34 9.78
CA ASP A 11 9.48 -28.98 10.19
C ASP A 11 9.04 -27.62 9.64
N ILE A 12 9.98 -26.68 9.54
CA ILE A 12 9.73 -25.37 8.96
C ILE A 12 9.44 -25.50 7.46
N VAL A 13 10.25 -26.27 6.73
CA VAL A 13 10.07 -26.54 5.30
C VAL A 13 8.75 -27.27 5.02
N ALA A 14 8.40 -28.27 5.86
CA ALA A 14 7.14 -29.00 5.73
C ALA A 14 5.90 -28.13 6.00
N ARG A 15 5.98 -27.16 6.93
CA ARG A 15 4.91 -26.19 7.21
C ARG A 15 4.76 -25.18 6.05
N VAL A 16 5.84 -24.67 5.53
CA VAL A 16 5.85 -23.75 4.37
C VAL A 16 5.38 -24.47 3.11
N GLY A 17 5.81 -25.73 2.93
CA GLY A 17 5.40 -26.57 1.79
C GLY A 17 3.91 -26.89 1.74
N ARG A 18 3.20 -26.84 2.87
CA ARG A 18 1.75 -27.08 2.93
C ARG A 18 0.94 -25.88 2.39
N HIS A 19 1.57 -24.72 2.28
CA HIS A 19 0.89 -23.46 1.88
C HIS A 19 1.22 -23.00 0.45
N TRP A 20 1.94 -23.81 -0.35
CA TRP A 20 2.29 -23.43 -1.73
C TRP A 20 1.07 -23.04 -2.59
N GLY A 21 -0.08 -23.70 -2.35
CA GLY A 21 -1.33 -23.40 -3.04
C GLY A 21 -1.85 -21.99 -2.79
N TRP A 22 -1.70 -21.50 -1.56
CA TRP A 22 -2.07 -20.10 -1.23
C TRP A 22 -1.15 -19.09 -1.90
N VAL A 23 0.17 -19.36 -1.96
CA VAL A 23 1.14 -18.52 -2.66
C VAL A 23 0.83 -18.50 -4.16
N LEU A 24 0.50 -19.65 -4.73
CA LEU A 24 0.11 -19.76 -6.14
C LEU A 24 -1.18 -18.99 -6.43
N ALA A 25 -2.23 -19.18 -5.62
CA ALA A 25 -3.50 -18.50 -5.78
C ALA A 25 -3.31 -16.97 -5.70
N PHE A 26 -2.54 -16.50 -4.71
CA PHE A 26 -2.25 -15.08 -4.54
C PHE A 26 -1.44 -14.53 -5.73
N GLY A 27 -0.45 -15.28 -6.23
CA GLY A 27 0.34 -14.91 -7.41
C GLY A 27 -0.52 -14.80 -8.67
N ILE A 28 -1.43 -15.74 -8.90
CA ILE A 28 -2.37 -15.71 -10.04
C ILE A 28 -3.32 -14.51 -9.93
N ILE A 29 -3.92 -14.28 -8.75
CA ILE A 29 -4.80 -13.13 -8.51
C ILE A 29 -4.03 -11.82 -8.78
N THR A 30 -2.82 -11.68 -8.23
CA THR A 30 -1.97 -10.49 -8.42
C THR A 30 -1.67 -10.24 -9.90
N LEU A 31 -1.36 -11.31 -10.65
CA LEU A 31 -1.09 -11.25 -12.08
C LEU A 31 -2.34 -10.82 -12.86
N LEU A 32 -3.51 -11.40 -12.57
CA LEU A 32 -4.78 -11.03 -13.20
C LEU A 32 -5.16 -9.57 -12.92
N VAL A 33 -4.98 -9.11 -11.69
CA VAL A 33 -5.21 -7.70 -11.31
C VAL A 33 -4.25 -6.78 -12.06
N GLY A 34 -2.98 -7.16 -12.21
CA GLY A 34 -2.00 -6.41 -13.00
C GLY A 34 -2.39 -6.30 -14.48
N VAL A 35 -2.82 -7.39 -15.08
CA VAL A 35 -3.32 -7.40 -16.47
C VAL A 35 -4.57 -6.55 -16.62
N ALA A 36 -5.52 -6.64 -15.69
CA ALA A 36 -6.73 -5.82 -15.69
C ALA A 36 -6.41 -4.32 -15.55
N ALA A 37 -5.40 -3.97 -14.72
CA ALA A 37 -4.93 -2.59 -14.56
C ALA A 37 -4.35 -2.01 -15.86
N LEU A 38 -3.67 -2.82 -16.67
CA LEU A 38 -3.15 -2.40 -17.97
C LEU A 38 -4.26 -2.34 -19.04
N ALA A 39 -5.17 -3.31 -19.05
CA ALA A 39 -6.22 -3.39 -20.06
C ALA A 39 -7.30 -2.28 -19.88
N TRP A 40 -7.62 -1.94 -18.63
CA TRP A 40 -8.67 -0.96 -18.27
C TRP A 40 -8.24 -0.03 -17.14
N PRO A 41 -7.23 0.86 -17.32
CA PRO A 41 -6.69 1.68 -16.25
C PRO A 41 -7.76 2.58 -15.60
N GLY A 42 -8.68 3.13 -16.37
CA GLY A 42 -9.78 3.94 -15.85
C GLY A 42 -10.71 3.16 -14.90
N ARG A 43 -11.06 1.91 -15.25
CA ARG A 43 -11.89 1.05 -14.37
C ARG A 43 -11.13 0.64 -13.12
N THR A 44 -9.85 0.37 -13.24
CA THR A 44 -8.99 0.05 -12.10
C THR A 44 -8.94 1.21 -11.11
N LEU A 45 -8.83 2.44 -11.59
CA LEU A 45 -8.89 3.65 -10.74
C LEU A 45 -10.22 3.75 -10.00
N VAL A 46 -11.35 3.48 -10.68
CA VAL A 46 -12.68 3.45 -10.03
C VAL A 46 -12.71 2.42 -8.90
N VAL A 47 -12.20 1.21 -9.15
CA VAL A 47 -12.13 0.16 -8.13
C VAL A 47 -11.27 0.59 -6.94
N ILE A 48 -10.11 1.20 -7.20
CA ILE A 48 -9.21 1.71 -6.14
C ILE A 48 -9.94 2.77 -5.30
N ALA A 49 -10.63 3.73 -5.92
CA ALA A 49 -11.36 4.76 -5.18
C ALA A 49 -12.49 4.19 -4.32
N VAL A 50 -13.24 3.22 -4.85
CA VAL A 50 -14.32 2.54 -4.11
C VAL A 50 -13.73 1.74 -2.93
N LEU A 51 -12.67 0.97 -3.15
CA LEU A 51 -11.99 0.22 -2.08
C LEU A 51 -11.44 1.15 -1.01
N PHE A 52 -10.87 2.29 -1.39
CA PHE A 52 -10.40 3.30 -0.46
C PHE A 52 -11.55 3.87 0.37
N GLY A 53 -12.68 4.19 -0.27
CA GLY A 53 -13.88 4.65 0.43
C GLY A 53 -14.43 3.61 1.42
N ILE A 54 -14.51 2.33 1.01
CA ILE A 54 -14.92 1.23 1.89
C ILE A 54 -13.93 1.08 3.06
N GLN A 55 -12.63 1.16 2.81
CA GLN A 55 -11.61 1.11 3.85
C GLN A 55 -11.80 2.23 4.88
N LEU A 56 -12.09 3.46 4.43
CA LEU A 56 -12.37 4.59 5.34
C LEU A 56 -13.61 4.34 6.18
N VAL A 57 -14.67 3.77 5.60
CA VAL A 57 -15.91 3.39 6.35
C VAL A 57 -15.58 2.36 7.42
N VAL A 58 -14.90 1.28 7.05
CA VAL A 58 -14.52 0.22 7.99
C VAL A 58 -13.64 0.77 9.12
N MET A 59 -12.61 1.56 8.78
CA MET A 59 -11.75 2.22 9.77
C MET A 59 -12.54 3.18 10.67
N GLY A 60 -13.51 3.90 10.10
CA GLY A 60 -14.40 4.79 10.85
C GLY A 60 -15.22 4.05 11.90
N ILE A 61 -15.79 2.89 11.50
CA ILE A 61 -16.53 2.02 12.43
C ILE A 61 -15.62 1.53 13.55
N PHE A 62 -14.42 1.02 13.23
CA PHE A 62 -13.48 0.52 14.25
C PHE A 62 -13.00 1.62 15.19
N ARG A 63 -12.72 2.83 14.69
CA ARG A 63 -12.32 3.96 15.53
C ARG A 63 -13.45 4.41 16.44
N PHE A 64 -14.67 4.49 15.90
CA PHE A 64 -15.83 4.86 16.68
C PHE A 64 -16.13 3.83 17.77
N ALA A 65 -16.17 2.55 17.42
CA ALA A 65 -16.36 1.47 18.39
C ALA A 65 -15.25 1.43 19.44
N GLY A 66 -13.98 1.58 19.02
CA GLY A 66 -12.83 1.62 19.92
C GLY A 66 -12.83 2.77 20.92
N ALA A 67 -13.44 3.90 20.58
CA ALA A 67 -13.59 5.02 21.49
C ALA A 67 -14.45 4.65 22.73
N PHE A 68 -15.37 3.68 22.60
CA PHE A 68 -16.25 3.25 23.68
C PHE A 68 -15.86 1.89 24.28
N ALA A 69 -15.05 1.09 23.58
CA ALA A 69 -14.64 -0.25 24.02
C ALA A 69 -13.42 -0.24 24.97
N SER A 70 -12.64 0.85 25.03
CA SER A 70 -11.41 0.92 25.83
C SER A 70 -11.66 1.73 27.08
N ASP A 71 -11.52 1.12 28.26
CA ASP A 71 -11.69 1.77 29.56
C ASP A 71 -10.48 2.66 29.94
N ASP A 72 -9.29 2.37 29.39
CA ASP A 72 -8.04 3.06 29.71
C ASP A 72 -7.84 4.42 29.00
N LEU A 73 -8.79 4.80 28.12
CA LEU A 73 -8.68 6.05 27.36
C LEU A 73 -9.05 7.27 28.21
N THR A 74 -8.21 8.31 28.16
CA THR A 74 -8.58 9.61 28.71
C THR A 74 -9.79 10.18 27.96
N GLY A 75 -10.63 10.98 28.65
CA GLY A 75 -11.82 11.56 28.05
C GLY A 75 -11.53 12.32 26.74
N GLY A 76 -10.43 13.07 26.68
CA GLY A 76 -10.02 13.78 25.47
C GLY A 76 -9.68 12.85 24.30
N THR A 77 -8.95 11.75 24.54
CA THR A 77 -8.61 10.76 23.52
C THR A 77 -9.87 10.04 23.00
N ARG A 78 -10.81 9.71 23.90
CA ARG A 78 -12.09 9.10 23.56
C ARG A 78 -12.91 9.97 22.59
N VAL A 79 -13.05 11.25 22.91
CA VAL A 79 -13.76 12.23 22.06
C VAL A 79 -13.05 12.37 20.71
N LEU A 80 -11.72 12.48 20.70
CA LEU A 80 -10.94 12.59 19.46
C LEU A 80 -11.13 11.35 18.56
N LEU A 81 -11.06 10.14 19.12
CA LEU A 81 -11.28 8.91 18.37
C LEU A 81 -12.70 8.81 17.82
N ALA A 82 -13.71 9.18 18.61
CA ALA A 82 -15.11 9.20 18.17
C ALA A 82 -15.32 10.18 17.01
N LEU A 83 -14.80 11.42 17.13
CA LEU A 83 -14.86 12.43 16.07
C LEU A 83 -14.14 11.98 14.80
N LEU A 84 -12.94 11.43 14.91
CA LEU A 84 -12.18 10.87 13.77
C LEU A 84 -12.91 9.68 13.15
N GLY A 85 -13.57 8.86 13.96
CA GLY A 85 -14.42 7.76 13.50
C GLY A 85 -15.58 8.25 12.64
N VAL A 86 -16.36 9.20 13.16
CA VAL A 86 -17.49 9.81 12.43
C VAL A 86 -17.02 10.51 11.15
N LEU A 87 -15.94 11.29 11.23
CA LEU A 87 -15.37 11.97 10.07
C LEU A 87 -14.94 10.96 8.99
N SER A 88 -14.28 9.86 9.39
CA SER A 88 -13.87 8.79 8.46
C SER A 88 -15.08 8.11 7.80
N LEU A 89 -16.18 7.91 8.53
CA LEU A 89 -17.42 7.36 7.99
C LEU A 89 -18.03 8.30 6.92
N ILE A 90 -18.13 9.58 7.24
CA ILE A 90 -18.69 10.58 6.31
C ILE A 90 -17.84 10.67 5.05
N ILE A 91 -16.51 10.82 5.20
CA ILE A 91 -15.59 10.90 4.06
C ILE A 91 -15.62 9.61 3.25
N GLY A 92 -15.63 8.44 3.89
CA GLY A 92 -15.66 7.15 3.22
C GLY A 92 -16.95 6.95 2.41
N LEU A 93 -18.11 7.29 2.96
CA LEU A 93 -19.39 7.21 2.25
C LEU A 93 -19.44 8.20 1.08
N TYR A 94 -18.93 9.42 1.27
CA TYR A 94 -18.81 10.42 0.21
C TYR A 94 -17.88 9.94 -0.90
N ALA A 95 -16.73 9.33 -0.55
CA ALA A 95 -15.73 8.82 -1.48
C ALA A 95 -16.30 7.73 -2.40
N VAL A 96 -17.11 6.82 -1.87
CA VAL A 96 -17.77 5.76 -2.67
C VAL A 96 -18.79 6.35 -3.65
N ARG A 97 -19.47 7.42 -3.26
CA ARG A 97 -20.49 8.07 -4.12
C ARG A 97 -19.90 9.01 -5.17
N HIS A 98 -18.76 9.63 -4.88
CA HIS A 98 -18.13 10.65 -5.73
C HIS A 98 -16.72 10.24 -6.17
N VAL A 99 -16.64 9.11 -6.90
CA VAL A 99 -15.38 8.46 -7.29
C VAL A 99 -14.39 9.42 -7.98
N LEU A 100 -14.87 10.27 -8.91
CA LEU A 100 -13.99 11.21 -9.63
C LEU A 100 -13.36 12.24 -8.70
N ILE A 101 -14.15 12.78 -7.76
CA ILE A 101 -13.64 13.74 -6.76
C ILE A 101 -12.64 13.05 -5.83
N THR A 102 -12.92 11.81 -5.45
CA THR A 102 -12.04 11.00 -4.62
C THR A 102 -10.70 10.74 -5.32
N LEU A 103 -10.72 10.39 -6.61
CA LEU A 103 -9.51 10.20 -7.39
C LEU A 103 -8.68 11.48 -7.50
N LEU A 104 -9.33 12.63 -7.75
CA LEU A 104 -8.64 13.92 -7.78
C LEU A 104 -8.03 14.26 -6.40
N ALA A 105 -8.78 14.03 -5.32
CA ALA A 105 -8.28 14.26 -3.96
C ALA A 105 -7.08 13.37 -3.64
N LEU A 106 -7.12 12.07 -4.03
CA LEU A 106 -5.99 11.15 -3.88
C LEU A 106 -4.78 11.60 -4.69
N ALA A 107 -4.97 12.06 -5.92
CA ALA A 107 -3.88 12.59 -6.74
C ALA A 107 -3.24 13.83 -6.11
N LEU A 108 -4.06 14.77 -5.62
CA LEU A 108 -3.56 15.97 -4.95
C LEU A 108 -2.78 15.62 -3.67
N LEU A 109 -3.32 14.73 -2.84
CA LEU A 109 -2.64 14.24 -1.63
C LEU A 109 -1.30 13.59 -1.96
N LEU A 110 -1.27 12.74 -3.00
CA LEU A 110 -0.05 12.08 -3.44
C LEU A 110 0.98 13.08 -3.97
N GLY A 111 0.55 14.05 -4.78
CA GLY A 111 1.40 15.10 -5.31
C GLY A 111 2.00 15.99 -4.22
N ILE A 112 1.17 16.41 -3.24
CA ILE A 112 1.64 17.17 -2.06
C ILE A 112 2.63 16.32 -1.26
N PHE A 113 2.29 15.06 -0.98
CA PHE A 113 3.14 14.14 -0.22
C PHE A 113 4.51 13.97 -0.89
N TRP A 114 4.57 13.72 -2.20
CA TRP A 114 5.83 13.57 -2.92
C TRP A 114 6.64 14.87 -2.97
N THR A 115 5.98 16.01 -3.16
CA THR A 115 6.67 17.31 -3.15
C THR A 115 7.27 17.60 -1.79
N VAL A 116 6.51 17.41 -0.71
CA VAL A 116 6.99 17.67 0.66
C VAL A 116 8.06 16.67 1.06
N SER A 117 7.85 15.36 0.82
CA SER A 117 8.85 14.32 1.15
C SER A 117 10.15 14.55 0.39
N GLY A 118 10.06 14.87 -0.91
CA GLY A 118 11.22 15.18 -1.74
C GLY A 118 11.97 16.41 -1.25
N ALA A 119 11.25 17.45 -0.81
CA ALA A 119 11.87 18.65 -0.23
C ALA A 119 12.61 18.34 1.08
N VAL A 120 12.01 17.53 1.96
CA VAL A 120 12.64 17.06 3.20
C VAL A 120 13.87 16.20 2.90
N GLU A 121 13.78 15.27 1.94
CA GLU A 121 14.88 14.40 1.54
C GLU A 121 16.05 15.20 0.96
N LEU A 122 15.76 16.17 0.07
CA LEU A 122 16.75 17.07 -0.49
C LEU A 122 17.40 17.95 0.58
N PHE A 123 16.61 18.53 1.49
CA PHE A 123 17.11 19.31 2.61
C PHE A 123 18.03 18.50 3.51
N THR A 124 17.64 17.27 3.83
CA THR A 124 18.42 16.34 4.64
C THR A 124 19.75 15.99 3.95
N ALA A 125 19.71 15.72 2.65
CA ALA A 125 20.90 15.43 1.85
C ALA A 125 21.87 16.63 1.78
N ILE A 126 21.37 17.87 1.81
CA ILE A 126 22.20 19.08 1.80
C ILE A 126 22.78 19.35 3.18
N SER A 127 21.99 19.18 4.26
CA SER A 127 22.37 19.51 5.63
C SER A 127 23.36 18.51 6.23
N HIS A 128 23.27 17.23 5.92
CA HIS A 128 24.10 16.17 6.50
C HIS A 128 25.21 15.74 5.52
N ARG A 129 26.36 16.42 5.60
CA ARG A 129 27.52 16.19 4.71
C ARG A 129 28.18 14.83 4.88
N GLU A 130 27.97 14.15 6.00
CA GLU A 130 28.62 12.87 6.35
C GLU A 130 27.85 11.62 5.84
N MET A 131 26.67 11.80 5.23
CA MET A 131 25.88 10.67 4.74
C MET A 131 26.55 9.97 3.57
N ARG A 132 26.78 8.66 3.70
CA ARG A 132 27.42 7.79 2.68
C ARG A 132 26.75 7.83 1.30
N ASN A 133 25.43 8.10 1.23
CA ASN A 133 24.62 8.11 0.01
C ASN A 133 24.02 9.49 -0.31
N ARG A 134 24.65 10.58 0.14
CA ARG A 134 24.14 11.94 0.00
C ARG A 134 23.72 12.31 -1.43
N GLY A 135 24.56 11.98 -2.41
CA GLY A 135 24.27 12.28 -3.82
C GLY A 135 23.03 11.56 -4.33
N TRP A 136 22.85 10.31 -3.95
CA TRP A 136 21.67 9.51 -4.31
C TRP A 136 20.40 10.07 -3.68
N ASN A 137 20.43 10.41 -2.39
CA ASN A 137 19.29 11.00 -1.70
C ASN A 137 18.92 12.37 -2.29
N ALA A 138 19.90 13.19 -2.65
CA ALA A 138 19.63 14.47 -3.32
C ALA A 138 18.94 14.28 -4.68
N VAL A 139 19.41 13.32 -5.48
CA VAL A 139 18.77 12.98 -6.78
C VAL A 139 17.35 12.48 -6.55
N MET A 140 17.13 11.58 -5.59
CA MET A 140 15.79 11.07 -5.28
C MET A 140 14.87 12.18 -4.78
N GLY A 141 15.35 13.09 -3.92
CA GLY A 141 14.59 14.25 -3.48
C GLY A 141 14.16 15.15 -4.62
N ILE A 142 15.05 15.45 -5.56
CA ILE A 142 14.73 16.25 -6.76
C ILE A 142 13.68 15.52 -7.63
N VAL A 143 13.88 14.23 -7.90
CA VAL A 143 12.95 13.41 -8.69
C VAL A 143 11.56 13.38 -8.03
N SER A 144 11.49 13.21 -6.71
CA SER A 144 10.24 13.22 -5.95
C SER A 144 9.52 14.57 -6.02
N ILE A 145 10.25 15.70 -5.91
CA ILE A 145 9.67 17.04 -6.07
C ILE A 145 9.09 17.20 -7.48
N LEU A 146 9.87 16.87 -8.52
CA LEU A 146 9.42 16.99 -9.91
C LEU A 146 8.20 16.10 -10.17
N ALA A 147 8.22 14.85 -9.72
CA ALA A 147 7.09 13.94 -9.83
C ALA A 147 5.85 14.49 -9.12
N GLY A 148 6.00 15.02 -7.90
CA GLY A 148 4.92 15.64 -7.14
C GLY A 148 4.32 16.85 -7.87
N ILE A 149 5.14 17.73 -8.44
CA ILE A 149 4.69 18.89 -9.23
C ILE A 149 3.92 18.44 -10.48
N VAL A 150 4.41 17.41 -11.19
CA VAL A 150 3.72 16.86 -12.37
C VAL A 150 2.36 16.28 -11.99
N VAL A 151 2.26 15.57 -10.87
CA VAL A 151 0.98 15.03 -10.37
C VAL A 151 0.01 16.15 -10.02
N LEU A 152 0.48 17.23 -9.41
CA LEU A 152 -0.35 18.39 -9.08
C LEU A 152 -0.82 19.15 -10.31
N ALA A 153 0.04 19.27 -11.32
CA ALA A 153 -0.28 19.99 -12.56
C ALA A 153 -1.23 19.18 -13.48
N TYR A 154 -1.07 17.84 -13.52
CA TYR A 154 -1.81 16.95 -14.42
C TYR A 154 -2.39 15.73 -13.70
N PRO A 155 -3.31 15.92 -12.74
CA PRO A 155 -3.75 14.82 -11.86
C PRO A 155 -4.41 13.66 -12.61
N ALA A 156 -5.22 13.92 -13.61
CA ALA A 156 -5.91 12.88 -14.38
C ALA A 156 -4.95 11.99 -15.18
N ILE A 157 -3.99 12.59 -15.88
CA ILE A 157 -2.98 11.86 -16.66
C ILE A 157 -2.05 11.10 -15.73
N SER A 158 -1.65 11.70 -14.61
CA SER A 158 -0.77 11.09 -13.62
C SER A 158 -1.41 9.86 -12.97
N LEU A 159 -2.71 9.90 -12.66
CA LEU A 159 -3.44 8.74 -12.14
C LEU A 159 -3.45 7.57 -13.11
N VAL A 160 -3.70 7.82 -14.40
CA VAL A 160 -3.65 6.78 -15.44
C VAL A 160 -2.25 6.21 -15.56
N THR A 161 -1.22 7.06 -15.59
CA THR A 161 0.18 6.62 -15.63
C THR A 161 0.53 5.77 -14.41
N LEU A 162 0.12 6.18 -13.22
CA LEU A 162 0.33 5.42 -11.98
C LEU A 162 -0.38 4.05 -12.04
N ALA A 163 -1.61 3.99 -12.56
CA ALA A 163 -2.32 2.74 -12.72
C ALA A 163 -1.59 1.77 -13.67
N VAL A 164 -1.04 2.28 -14.77
CA VAL A 164 -0.23 1.51 -15.73
C VAL A 164 1.07 1.01 -15.08
N VAL A 165 1.82 1.89 -14.42
CA VAL A 165 3.06 1.51 -13.72
C VAL A 165 2.78 0.47 -12.65
N LEU A 166 1.72 0.64 -11.86
CA LEU A 166 1.30 -0.32 -10.85
C LEU A 166 0.90 -1.65 -11.50
N GLY A 167 0.19 -1.63 -12.64
CA GLY A 167 -0.19 -2.82 -13.39
C GLY A 167 1.03 -3.63 -13.85
N VAL A 168 2.04 -2.96 -14.43
CA VAL A 168 3.32 -3.60 -14.82
C VAL A 168 4.00 -4.22 -13.60
N TRP A 169 4.09 -3.48 -12.50
CA TRP A 169 4.69 -3.96 -11.26
C TRP A 169 3.96 -5.19 -10.70
N LEU A 170 2.62 -5.17 -10.69
CA LEU A 170 1.81 -6.31 -10.23
C LEU A 170 2.01 -7.54 -11.12
N ILE A 171 2.17 -7.38 -12.44
CA ILE A 171 2.45 -8.51 -13.35
C ILE A 171 3.82 -9.12 -13.00
N ILE A 172 4.85 -8.31 -12.86
CA ILE A 172 6.20 -8.78 -12.51
C ILE A 172 6.16 -9.51 -11.16
N PHE A 173 5.53 -8.90 -10.15
CA PHE A 173 5.45 -9.45 -8.81
C PHE A 173 4.60 -10.73 -8.77
N GLY A 174 3.46 -10.77 -9.47
CA GLY A 174 2.62 -11.95 -9.60
C GLY A 174 3.35 -13.11 -10.32
N ALA A 175 4.09 -12.83 -11.38
CA ALA A 175 4.89 -13.83 -12.07
C ALA A 175 6.00 -14.40 -11.17
N MET A 176 6.65 -13.55 -10.37
CA MET A 176 7.64 -13.99 -9.36
C MET A 176 6.99 -14.88 -8.30
N GLN A 177 5.80 -14.56 -7.81
CA GLN A 177 5.07 -15.37 -6.82
C GLN A 177 4.67 -16.73 -7.40
N VAL A 178 4.17 -16.78 -8.64
CA VAL A 178 3.81 -18.02 -9.33
C VAL A 178 5.05 -18.92 -9.49
N THR A 179 6.18 -18.36 -9.93
CA THR A 179 7.43 -19.12 -10.07
C THR A 179 7.95 -19.61 -8.71
N ALA A 180 7.84 -18.79 -7.67
CA ALA A 180 8.20 -19.19 -6.30
C ALA A 180 7.32 -20.34 -5.78
N ALA A 181 6.01 -20.30 -6.01
CA ALA A 181 5.08 -21.36 -5.63
C ALA A 181 5.45 -22.72 -6.26
N PHE A 182 5.79 -22.72 -7.57
CA PHE A 182 6.24 -23.94 -8.25
C PHE A 182 7.57 -24.47 -7.70
N ARG A 183 8.51 -23.59 -7.34
CA ARG A 183 9.76 -24.01 -6.68
C ARG A 183 9.50 -24.66 -5.33
N ILE A 184 8.63 -24.07 -4.50
CA ILE A 184 8.24 -24.64 -3.19
C ILE A 184 7.63 -26.02 -3.39
N ARG A 185 6.70 -26.18 -4.36
CA ARG A 185 6.08 -27.48 -4.69
C ARG A 185 7.12 -28.54 -5.06
N SER A 186 8.11 -28.18 -5.91
CA SER A 186 9.13 -29.13 -6.37
C SER A 186 10.07 -29.60 -5.25
N LEU A 187 10.31 -28.77 -4.25
CA LEU A 187 11.12 -29.12 -3.08
C LEU A 187 10.36 -30.08 -2.15
N THR A 188 9.04 -29.88 -1.98
CA THR A 188 8.19 -30.77 -1.15
C THR A 188 7.89 -32.13 -1.82
N ALA A 189 7.98 -32.23 -3.15
CA ALA A 189 7.79 -33.49 -3.85
C ALA A 189 9.04 -34.39 -3.88
N ARG A 190 10.18 -33.89 -3.41
CA ARG A 190 11.49 -34.61 -3.36
C ARG A 190 11.88 -35.04 -1.95
N SER A 191 11.16 -34.60 -0.94
CA SER A 191 11.29 -35.02 0.47
C SER A 191 10.31 -36.15 0.81
#